data_cae9cc13579c82a25a5924531a92c2ee
#
_entry.id   cae9cc13579c82a25a5924531a92c2ee
#
_cell.length_a   1.000
_cell.length_b   1.000
_cell.length_c   1.000
_cell.angle_alpha   90.00
_cell.angle_beta   90.00
_cell.angle_gamma   90.00
#
_symmetry.space_group_name_H-M   'P 1'
#
loop_
_entity.id
_entity.type
_entity.pdbx_description
1 polymer ?
#
loop_
_entity_poly.entity_id
_entity_poly.type
_entity_poly.pdbx_seq_one_letter_code
_entity_poly.pdbx_strand_id
1 'polypeptide(L)'
;MPDLTALSRRTGIPVPVLQAIASAGRRHAQRVVLYGSRARGDHHPESDIDIAFFGSNEGFLRFETCMEQLPTLLEYDLVHVTEKTSPAFAENIKKDGIVLMDASVVKIQQLHNALSRLEEAIAEYRQTGSTVVRDGAIQRFEFCAELAWKAAQDYMQAQGYLDVHSPKAVMRKAYAEHIITDEAGWLALLDARNQTSHLYDDEVASAVYQAIEGTYLPLLRALSEKLSAAV
;
A
#
# COMPACT_ATOMS: atom_id res chain seq x y z
N MET A 1 12.63 -5.87 -3.30
CA MET A 1 12.75 -5.92 -4.77
C MET A 1 13.19 -7.31 -5.18
N PRO A 2 12.64 -7.89 -6.26
CA PRO A 2 13.11 -9.17 -6.75
C PRO A 2 14.58 -9.07 -7.20
N ASP A 3 15.31 -10.19 -7.09
CA ASP A 3 16.63 -10.30 -7.70
C ASP A 3 16.48 -10.29 -9.24
N LEU A 4 16.81 -9.16 -9.84
CA LEU A 4 16.62 -8.95 -11.28
C LEU A 4 17.53 -9.87 -12.12
N THR A 5 18.65 -10.35 -11.58
CA THR A 5 19.51 -11.30 -12.28
C THR A 5 18.90 -12.70 -12.34
N ALA A 6 18.36 -13.17 -11.20
CA ALA A 6 17.62 -14.43 -11.16
C ALA A 6 16.35 -14.35 -12.03
N LEU A 7 15.65 -13.20 -11.97
CA LEU A 7 14.46 -12.97 -12.77
C LEU A 7 14.75 -12.96 -14.28
N SER A 8 15.83 -12.30 -14.70
CA SER A 8 16.27 -12.29 -16.10
C SER A 8 16.52 -13.70 -16.65
N ARG A 9 17.18 -14.55 -15.85
CA ARG A 9 17.41 -15.97 -16.24
C ARG A 9 16.11 -16.76 -16.40
N ARG A 10 15.12 -16.50 -15.51
CA ARG A 10 13.83 -17.21 -15.53
C ARG A 10 12.95 -16.74 -16.69
N THR A 11 12.92 -15.45 -16.99
CA THR A 11 11.95 -14.84 -17.92
C THR A 11 12.53 -14.60 -19.32
N GLY A 12 13.84 -14.74 -19.49
CA GLY A 12 14.53 -14.39 -20.74
C GLY A 12 14.53 -12.88 -21.04
N ILE A 13 14.07 -12.03 -20.11
CA ILE A 13 14.07 -10.56 -20.28
C ILE A 13 15.41 -10.02 -19.78
N PRO A 14 16.15 -9.21 -20.59
CA PRO A 14 17.41 -8.63 -20.16
C PRO A 14 17.29 -7.77 -18.89
N VAL A 15 18.28 -7.83 -18.00
CA VAL A 15 18.30 -7.05 -16.74
C VAL A 15 18.05 -5.55 -16.98
N PRO A 16 18.66 -4.87 -17.99
CA PRO A 16 18.38 -3.46 -18.24
C PRO A 16 16.91 -3.17 -18.55
N VAL A 17 16.21 -4.08 -19.25
CA VAL A 17 14.78 -3.97 -19.56
C VAL A 17 13.94 -4.08 -18.30
N LEU A 18 14.19 -5.10 -17.46
CA LEU A 18 13.52 -5.25 -16.17
C LEU A 18 13.75 -4.03 -15.26
N GLN A 19 14.97 -3.49 -15.26
CA GLN A 19 15.30 -2.27 -14.51
C GLN A 19 14.53 -1.04 -15.01
N ALA A 20 14.41 -0.89 -16.34
CA ALA A 20 13.67 0.21 -16.94
C ALA A 20 12.17 0.12 -16.59
N ILE A 21 11.56 -1.06 -16.72
CA ILE A 21 10.15 -1.30 -16.34
C ILE A 21 9.92 -0.98 -14.84
N ALA A 22 10.75 -1.54 -13.95
CA ALA A 22 10.63 -1.29 -12.52
C ALA A 22 10.86 0.18 -12.15
N SER A 23 11.76 0.88 -12.84
CA SER A 23 12.04 2.30 -12.62
C SER A 23 10.89 3.19 -13.09
N ALA A 24 10.29 2.89 -14.24
CA ALA A 24 9.09 3.56 -14.70
C ALA A 24 7.91 3.31 -13.73
N GLY A 25 7.76 2.07 -13.27
CA GLY A 25 6.76 1.70 -12.27
C GLY A 25 6.88 2.53 -11.00
N ARG A 26 8.07 2.67 -10.42
CA ARG A 26 8.29 3.50 -9.21
C ARG A 26 7.87 4.96 -9.36
N ARG A 27 7.85 5.49 -10.56
CA ARG A 27 7.46 6.89 -10.81
C ARG A 27 5.97 7.07 -11.06
N HIS A 28 5.30 6.05 -11.59
CA HIS A 28 3.98 6.24 -12.19
C HIS A 28 2.92 5.24 -11.73
N ALA A 29 3.32 4.08 -11.17
CA ALA A 29 2.42 3.00 -10.77
C ALA A 29 2.30 2.83 -9.25
N GLN A 30 1.22 2.22 -8.81
CA GLN A 30 1.12 1.64 -7.46
C GLN A 30 1.70 0.22 -7.45
N ARG A 31 1.50 -0.55 -8.53
CA ARG A 31 2.04 -1.88 -8.70
C ARG A 31 2.28 -2.18 -10.18
N VAL A 32 3.35 -2.93 -10.46
CA VAL A 32 3.65 -3.46 -11.82
C VAL A 32 3.93 -4.94 -11.68
N VAL A 33 3.24 -5.74 -12.50
CA VAL A 33 3.34 -7.20 -12.49
C VAL A 33 3.69 -7.68 -13.90
N LEU A 34 4.74 -8.48 -14.02
CA LEU A 34 5.00 -9.29 -15.21
C LEU A 34 4.09 -10.53 -15.14
N TYR A 35 3.33 -10.82 -16.19
CA TYR A 35 2.48 -11.99 -16.26
C TYR A 35 2.70 -12.77 -17.56
N GLY A 36 1.83 -13.70 -17.92
CA GLY A 36 1.91 -14.46 -19.16
C GLY A 36 3.03 -15.50 -19.20
N SER A 37 3.44 -15.88 -20.42
CA SER A 37 4.37 -16.96 -20.68
C SER A 37 5.74 -16.75 -20.05
N ARG A 38 6.27 -15.52 -20.09
CA ARG A 38 7.56 -15.18 -19.48
C ARG A 38 7.54 -15.28 -17.97
N ALA A 39 6.43 -14.94 -17.33
CA ALA A 39 6.29 -15.08 -15.88
C ALA A 39 6.20 -16.56 -15.46
N ARG A 40 5.49 -17.39 -16.23
CA ARG A 40 5.39 -18.83 -15.99
C ARG A 40 6.69 -19.59 -16.33
N GLY A 41 7.51 -19.06 -17.25
CA GLY A 41 8.74 -19.70 -17.70
C GLY A 41 8.54 -20.67 -18.90
N ASP A 42 7.36 -20.64 -19.54
CA ASP A 42 7.03 -21.42 -20.72
C ASP A 42 7.12 -20.61 -22.04
N HIS A 43 7.82 -19.50 -22.02
CA HIS A 43 7.98 -18.58 -23.14
C HIS A 43 8.94 -19.11 -24.22
N HIS A 44 8.73 -18.64 -25.45
CA HIS A 44 9.69 -18.73 -26.56
C HIS A 44 10.54 -17.45 -26.63
N PRO A 45 11.68 -17.44 -27.35
CA PRO A 45 12.51 -16.26 -27.50
C PRO A 45 11.77 -15.02 -28.01
N GLU A 46 10.79 -15.20 -28.90
CA GLU A 46 9.98 -14.16 -29.53
C GLU A 46 8.68 -13.83 -28.76
N SER A 47 8.42 -14.46 -27.61
CA SER A 47 7.24 -14.14 -26.82
C SER A 47 7.26 -12.70 -26.33
N ASP A 48 6.09 -12.07 -26.27
CA ASP A 48 5.93 -10.70 -25.77
C ASP A 48 6.24 -10.57 -24.28
N ILE A 49 6.43 -9.34 -23.82
CA ILE A 49 6.56 -9.00 -22.41
C ILE A 49 5.18 -8.54 -21.93
N ASP A 50 4.44 -9.39 -21.24
CA ASP A 50 3.10 -9.09 -20.72
C ASP A 50 3.20 -8.32 -19.41
N ILE A 51 2.71 -7.09 -19.34
CA ILE A 51 2.81 -6.19 -18.18
C ILE A 51 1.43 -5.75 -17.73
N ALA A 52 1.11 -5.99 -16.47
CA ALA A 52 -0.06 -5.47 -15.79
C ALA A 52 0.32 -4.25 -14.95
N PHE A 53 -0.29 -3.12 -15.24
CA PHE A 53 -0.13 -1.87 -14.52
C PHE A 53 -1.33 -1.63 -13.59
N PHE A 54 -1.06 -1.26 -12.36
CA PHE A 54 -2.04 -0.84 -11.36
C PHE A 54 -1.70 0.60 -10.92
N GLY A 55 -2.67 1.49 -10.97
CA GLY A 55 -2.48 2.89 -10.63
C GLY A 55 -3.50 3.80 -11.33
N SER A 56 -3.31 5.12 -11.22
CA SER A 56 -4.21 6.09 -11.85
C SER A 56 -4.14 6.06 -13.37
N ASN A 57 -5.20 6.57 -14.05
CA ASN A 57 -5.21 6.73 -15.50
C ASN A 57 -4.06 7.63 -16.00
N GLU A 58 -3.76 8.71 -15.27
CA GLU A 58 -2.63 9.59 -15.61
C GLU A 58 -1.29 8.87 -15.48
N GLY A 59 -1.12 8.07 -14.42
CA GLY A 59 0.05 7.24 -14.21
C GLY A 59 0.23 6.21 -15.32
N PHE A 60 -0.86 5.60 -15.80
CA PHE A 60 -0.83 4.65 -16.90
C PHE A 60 -0.30 5.27 -18.20
N LEU A 61 -0.82 6.42 -18.61
CA LEU A 61 -0.37 7.11 -19.83
C LEU A 61 1.13 7.50 -19.76
N ARG A 62 1.59 7.95 -18.60
CA ARG A 62 3.01 8.27 -18.39
C ARG A 62 3.89 7.02 -18.39
N PHE A 63 3.38 5.92 -17.82
CA PHE A 63 4.08 4.64 -17.83
C PHE A 63 4.18 4.08 -19.25
N GLU A 64 3.10 4.11 -20.03
CA GLU A 64 3.06 3.71 -21.44
C GLU A 64 4.12 4.45 -22.28
N THR A 65 4.23 5.78 -22.14
CA THR A 65 5.29 6.57 -22.77
C THR A 65 6.71 6.11 -22.39
N CYS A 66 6.90 5.63 -21.16
CA CYS A 66 8.19 5.05 -20.76
C CYS A 66 8.42 3.68 -21.40
N MET A 67 7.37 2.90 -21.62
CA MET A 67 7.48 1.58 -22.26
C MET A 67 7.90 1.68 -23.74
N GLU A 68 7.47 2.72 -24.45
CA GLU A 68 7.92 2.99 -25.82
C GLU A 68 9.45 3.20 -25.95
N GLN A 69 10.12 3.52 -24.82
CA GLN A 69 11.56 3.78 -24.76
C GLN A 69 12.36 2.61 -24.17
N LEU A 70 11.75 1.43 -24.04
CA LEU A 70 12.46 0.26 -23.52
C LEU A 70 13.65 -0.12 -24.42
N PRO A 71 14.81 -0.46 -23.83
CA PRO A 71 16.00 -0.86 -24.58
C PRO A 71 15.91 -2.32 -25.04
N THR A 72 14.91 -2.65 -25.84
CA THR A 72 14.63 -4.01 -26.32
C THR A 72 13.98 -4.00 -27.70
N LEU A 73 14.14 -5.10 -28.43
CA LEU A 73 13.40 -5.40 -29.66
C LEU A 73 12.22 -6.35 -29.42
N LEU A 74 12.05 -6.83 -28.17
CA LEU A 74 10.88 -7.63 -27.81
C LEU A 74 9.65 -6.74 -27.80
N GLU A 75 8.56 -7.25 -28.32
CA GLU A 75 7.26 -6.62 -28.22
C GLU A 75 6.75 -6.71 -26.76
N TYR A 76 5.82 -5.82 -26.39
CA TYR A 76 5.21 -5.84 -25.07
C TYR A 76 3.71 -5.60 -25.16
N ASP A 77 2.97 -6.29 -24.30
CA ASP A 77 1.55 -6.05 -24.05
C ASP A 77 1.37 -5.37 -22.69
N LEU A 78 0.68 -4.22 -22.70
CA LEU A 78 0.45 -3.42 -21.49
C LEU A 78 -1.04 -3.33 -21.16
N VAL A 79 -1.42 -3.82 -20.01
CA VAL A 79 -2.80 -3.81 -19.53
C VAL A 79 -2.94 -2.94 -18.28
N HIS A 80 -3.85 -1.96 -18.32
CA HIS A 80 -4.27 -1.22 -17.15
C HIS A 80 -5.33 -2.00 -16.37
N VAL A 81 -4.95 -2.54 -15.22
CA VAL A 81 -5.85 -3.29 -14.34
C VAL A 81 -6.65 -2.32 -13.48
N THR A 82 -7.98 -2.41 -13.58
CA THR A 82 -8.94 -1.58 -12.87
C THR A 82 -10.09 -2.45 -12.34
N GLU A 83 -11.02 -1.87 -11.60
CA GLU A 83 -12.25 -2.56 -11.15
C GLU A 83 -13.10 -3.12 -12.31
N LYS A 84 -12.91 -2.60 -13.54
CA LYS A 84 -13.60 -3.07 -14.75
C LYS A 84 -12.92 -4.26 -15.42
N THR A 85 -11.72 -4.62 -14.98
CA THR A 85 -10.98 -5.78 -15.49
C THR A 85 -11.72 -7.05 -15.08
N SER A 86 -11.83 -8.02 -16.00
CA SER A 86 -12.55 -9.26 -15.71
C SER A 86 -11.93 -9.98 -14.50
N PRO A 87 -12.75 -10.50 -13.56
CA PRO A 87 -12.22 -11.18 -12.37
C PRO A 87 -11.31 -12.36 -12.71
N ALA A 88 -11.64 -13.14 -13.76
CA ALA A 88 -10.83 -14.27 -14.20
C ALA A 88 -9.43 -13.84 -14.67
N PHE A 89 -9.33 -12.71 -15.39
CA PHE A 89 -8.05 -12.18 -15.85
C PHE A 89 -7.23 -11.62 -14.68
N ALA A 90 -7.86 -10.89 -13.77
CA ALA A 90 -7.19 -10.37 -12.56
C ALA A 90 -6.65 -11.52 -11.67
N GLU A 91 -7.40 -12.63 -11.56
CA GLU A 91 -6.97 -13.82 -10.82
C GLU A 91 -5.77 -14.51 -11.49
N ASN A 92 -5.74 -14.61 -12.83
CA ASN A 92 -4.59 -15.15 -13.55
C ASN A 92 -3.32 -14.31 -13.31
N ILE A 93 -3.44 -12.97 -13.31
CA ILE A 93 -2.32 -12.09 -12.97
C ILE A 93 -1.83 -12.34 -11.54
N LYS A 94 -2.74 -12.54 -10.58
CA LYS A 94 -2.37 -12.84 -9.17
C LYS A 94 -1.68 -14.19 -9.02
N LYS A 95 -2.16 -15.22 -9.72
CA LYS A 95 -1.68 -16.59 -9.59
C LYS A 95 -0.28 -16.78 -10.14
N ASP A 96 -0.02 -16.29 -11.35
CA ASP A 96 1.19 -16.59 -12.10
C ASP A 96 2.12 -15.37 -12.25
N GLY A 97 1.67 -14.19 -11.82
CA GLY A 97 2.38 -12.93 -11.99
C GLY A 97 3.58 -12.75 -11.07
N ILE A 98 4.60 -12.10 -11.60
CA ILE A 98 5.81 -11.72 -10.85
C ILE A 98 5.75 -10.21 -10.60
N VAL A 99 5.69 -9.81 -9.32
CA VAL A 99 5.67 -8.42 -8.94
C VAL A 99 7.04 -7.80 -9.19
N LEU A 100 7.11 -6.83 -10.11
CA LEU A 100 8.33 -6.07 -10.41
C LEU A 100 8.47 -4.86 -9.48
N MET A 101 7.35 -4.24 -9.11
CA MET A 101 7.27 -3.10 -8.22
C MET A 101 5.92 -3.07 -7.49
N ASP A 102 5.94 -2.72 -6.21
CA ASP A 102 4.74 -2.48 -5.39
C ASP A 102 5.02 -1.34 -4.40
N ALA A 103 4.32 -0.22 -4.57
CA ALA A 103 4.47 0.97 -3.73
C ALA A 103 3.83 0.76 -2.34
N SER A 104 2.83 -0.11 -2.23
CA SER A 104 2.11 -0.34 -0.97
C SER A 104 3.02 -0.93 0.11
N VAL A 105 3.99 -1.78 -0.27
CA VAL A 105 4.95 -2.40 0.66
C VAL A 105 5.70 -1.36 1.50
N VAL A 106 6.13 -0.26 0.88
CA VAL A 106 6.87 0.80 1.58
C VAL A 106 5.98 1.49 2.61
N LYS A 107 4.72 1.77 2.24
CA LYS A 107 3.76 2.44 3.12
C LYS A 107 3.35 1.55 4.30
N ILE A 108 3.16 0.27 4.03
CA ILE A 108 2.85 -0.73 5.07
C ILE A 108 4.00 -0.82 6.08
N GLN A 109 5.25 -0.85 5.60
CA GLN A 109 6.42 -0.86 6.50
C GLN A 109 6.54 0.44 7.32
N GLN A 110 6.23 1.60 6.73
CA GLN A 110 6.19 2.87 7.45
C GLN A 110 5.12 2.86 8.55
N LEU A 111 3.93 2.32 8.27
CA LEU A 111 2.87 2.16 9.27
C LEU A 111 3.33 1.24 10.42
N HIS A 112 3.91 0.10 10.10
CA HIS A 112 4.43 -0.84 11.11
C HIS A 112 5.45 -0.17 12.04
N ASN A 113 6.41 0.57 11.49
CA ASN A 113 7.42 1.28 12.27
C ASN A 113 6.82 2.41 13.12
N ALA A 114 5.80 3.11 12.61
CA ALA A 114 5.11 4.15 13.38
C ALA A 114 4.31 3.56 14.54
N LEU A 115 3.67 2.42 14.33
CA LEU A 115 2.95 1.68 15.38
C LEU A 115 3.88 1.24 16.51
N SER A 116 5.03 0.65 16.20
CA SER A 116 6.02 0.27 17.22
C SER A 116 6.38 1.46 18.12
N ARG A 117 6.62 2.63 17.52
CA ARG A 117 6.93 3.85 18.28
C ARG A 117 5.76 4.36 19.12
N LEU A 118 4.52 4.22 18.64
CA LEU A 118 3.33 4.55 19.43
C LEU A 118 3.21 3.63 20.64
N GLU A 119 3.43 2.33 20.45
CA GLU A 119 3.40 1.33 21.52
C GLU A 119 4.46 1.59 22.59
N GLU A 120 5.68 1.96 22.16
CA GLU A 120 6.75 2.37 23.08
C GLU A 120 6.33 3.58 23.94
N ALA A 121 5.72 4.62 23.33
CA ALA A 121 5.27 5.80 24.06
C ALA A 121 4.12 5.47 25.04
N ILE A 122 3.20 4.59 24.66
CA ILE A 122 2.12 4.12 25.54
C ILE A 122 2.72 3.34 26.72
N ALA A 123 3.68 2.45 26.47
CA ALA A 123 4.35 1.70 27.53
C ALA A 123 5.11 2.61 28.51
N GLU A 124 5.79 3.63 28.00
CA GLU A 124 6.50 4.62 28.82
C GLU A 124 5.53 5.48 29.66
N TYR A 125 4.41 5.93 29.07
CA TYR A 125 3.42 6.69 29.81
C TYR A 125 2.81 5.88 30.95
N ARG A 126 2.52 4.61 30.75
CA ARG A 126 2.03 3.69 31.81
C ARG A 126 3.00 3.60 33.00
N GLN A 127 4.30 3.71 32.76
CA GLN A 127 5.33 3.65 33.78
C GLN A 127 5.56 4.98 34.50
N THR A 128 5.50 6.09 33.76
CA THR A 128 5.92 7.41 34.26
C THR A 128 4.78 8.31 34.66
N GLY A 129 3.60 8.17 34.05
CA GLY A 129 2.47 9.11 34.17
C GLY A 129 2.79 10.52 33.64
N SER A 130 3.89 10.69 32.88
CA SER A 130 4.34 11.99 32.40
C SER A 130 3.41 12.54 31.31
N THR A 131 2.85 13.74 31.53
CA THR A 131 1.98 14.42 30.54
C THR A 131 2.72 14.67 29.22
N VAL A 132 4.02 14.96 29.27
CA VAL A 132 4.85 15.12 28.06
C VAL A 132 4.92 13.84 27.25
N VAL A 133 5.01 12.67 27.90
CA VAL A 133 5.00 11.36 27.22
C VAL A 133 3.63 11.08 26.64
N ARG A 134 2.54 11.39 27.37
CA ARG A 134 1.17 11.30 26.89
C ARG A 134 0.96 12.11 25.59
N ASP A 135 1.38 13.38 25.62
CA ASP A 135 1.24 14.29 24.48
C ASP A 135 2.08 13.80 23.29
N GLY A 136 3.27 13.25 23.56
CA GLY A 136 4.09 12.55 22.58
C GLY A 136 3.40 11.32 21.99
N ALA A 137 2.68 10.53 22.79
CA ALA A 137 1.90 9.39 22.33
C ALA A 137 0.72 9.83 21.45
N ILE A 138 0.02 10.93 21.78
CA ILE A 138 -1.04 11.51 20.97
C ILE A 138 -0.50 11.94 19.59
N GLN A 139 0.64 12.61 19.55
CA GLN A 139 1.27 13.01 18.28
C GLN A 139 1.68 11.78 17.44
N ARG A 140 2.22 10.72 18.06
CA ARG A 140 2.53 9.47 17.36
C ARG A 140 1.29 8.78 16.81
N PHE A 141 0.17 8.85 17.53
CA PHE A 141 -1.13 8.38 17.02
C PHE A 141 -1.57 9.13 15.77
N GLU A 142 -1.41 10.45 15.70
CA GLU A 142 -1.72 11.25 14.50
C GLU A 142 -0.95 10.73 13.27
N PHE A 143 0.34 10.43 13.44
CA PHE A 143 1.16 9.86 12.36
C PHE A 143 0.69 8.46 11.97
N CYS A 144 0.33 7.61 12.95
CA CYS A 144 -0.20 6.27 12.69
C CYS A 144 -1.52 6.35 11.92
N ALA A 145 -2.45 7.21 12.33
CA ALA A 145 -3.73 7.41 11.67
C ALA A 145 -3.56 7.86 10.21
N GLU A 146 -2.64 8.81 9.97
CA GLU A 146 -2.32 9.33 8.63
C GLU A 146 -1.69 8.25 7.74
N LEU A 147 -0.76 7.47 8.27
CA LEU A 147 -0.12 6.37 7.53
C LEU A 147 -1.09 5.21 7.27
N ALA A 148 -2.00 4.93 8.20
CA ALA A 148 -2.93 3.82 8.10
C ALA A 148 -3.87 3.94 6.89
N TRP A 149 -4.56 5.09 6.75
CA TRP A 149 -5.46 5.25 5.60
C TRP A 149 -4.70 5.36 4.28
N LYS A 150 -3.48 5.94 4.26
CA LYS A 150 -2.62 5.98 3.07
C LYS A 150 -2.11 4.60 2.69
N ALA A 151 -1.73 3.77 3.65
CA ALA A 151 -1.31 2.39 3.39
C ALA A 151 -2.49 1.55 2.85
N ALA A 152 -3.69 1.72 3.41
CA ALA A 152 -4.89 1.08 2.90
C ALA A 152 -5.25 1.56 1.49
N GLN A 153 -5.10 2.86 1.20
CA GLN A 153 -5.32 3.43 -0.13
C GLN A 153 -4.35 2.83 -1.15
N ASP A 154 -3.03 2.89 -0.88
CA ASP A 154 -2.00 2.37 -1.78
C ASP A 154 -2.21 0.87 -2.03
N TYR A 155 -2.55 0.11 -0.98
CA TYR A 155 -2.88 -1.31 -1.10
C TYR A 155 -4.09 -1.54 -2.02
N MET A 156 -5.19 -0.81 -1.82
CA MET A 156 -6.39 -0.95 -2.67
C MET A 156 -6.12 -0.51 -4.11
N GLN A 157 -5.35 0.55 -4.33
CA GLN A 157 -4.95 0.97 -5.67
C GLN A 157 -4.06 -0.07 -6.35
N ALA A 158 -3.21 -0.77 -5.60
CA ALA A 158 -2.45 -1.91 -6.09
C ALA A 158 -3.32 -3.15 -6.38
N GLN A 159 -4.59 -3.16 -5.96
CA GLN A 159 -5.60 -4.16 -6.34
C GLN A 159 -6.52 -3.67 -7.47
N GLY A 160 -6.35 -2.44 -7.96
CA GLY A 160 -7.13 -1.87 -9.07
C GLY A 160 -8.30 -0.96 -8.65
N TYR A 161 -8.47 -0.66 -7.36
CA TYR A 161 -9.51 0.25 -6.87
C TYR A 161 -9.03 1.71 -6.99
N LEU A 162 -9.50 2.44 -7.98
CA LEU A 162 -8.99 3.79 -8.31
C LEU A 162 -9.76 4.95 -7.67
N ASP A 163 -11.02 4.76 -7.29
CA ASP A 163 -11.96 5.84 -6.93
C ASP A 163 -11.99 6.19 -5.43
N VAL A 164 -10.87 5.97 -4.70
CA VAL A 164 -10.78 6.22 -3.25
C VAL A 164 -9.76 7.32 -2.95
N HIS A 165 -10.24 8.55 -2.71
CA HIS A 165 -9.38 9.73 -2.62
C HIS A 165 -9.39 10.44 -1.25
N SER A 166 -10.31 10.12 -0.35
CA SER A 166 -10.35 10.74 0.98
C SER A 166 -10.26 9.70 2.10
N PRO A 167 -9.71 10.05 3.29
CA PRO A 167 -9.54 9.11 4.38
C PRO A 167 -10.80 8.30 4.71
N LYS A 168 -11.96 8.99 4.84
CA LYS A 168 -13.23 8.31 5.16
C LYS A 168 -13.73 7.43 4.01
N ALA A 169 -13.54 7.83 2.75
CA ALA A 169 -13.90 7.02 1.59
C ALA A 169 -13.04 5.77 1.51
N VAL A 170 -11.72 5.90 1.77
CA VAL A 170 -10.79 4.78 1.84
C VAL A 170 -11.22 3.76 2.88
N MET A 171 -11.54 4.20 4.12
CA MET A 171 -11.93 3.27 5.19
C MET A 171 -13.30 2.60 4.93
N ARG A 172 -14.26 3.31 4.34
CA ARG A 172 -15.54 2.71 3.92
C ARG A 172 -15.34 1.64 2.84
N LYS A 173 -14.49 1.93 1.85
CA LYS A 173 -14.15 0.94 0.82
C LYS A 173 -13.38 -0.24 1.41
N ALA A 174 -12.43 0.00 2.30
CA ALA A 174 -11.70 -1.05 3.01
C ALA A 174 -12.63 -1.96 3.84
N TYR A 175 -13.69 -1.41 4.42
CA TYR A 175 -14.72 -2.19 5.09
C TYR A 175 -15.53 -3.04 4.10
N ALA A 176 -15.97 -2.46 3.00
CA ALA A 176 -16.72 -3.17 1.96
C ALA A 176 -15.91 -4.34 1.35
N GLU A 177 -14.59 -4.18 1.26
CA GLU A 177 -13.67 -5.21 0.74
C GLU A 177 -13.11 -6.14 1.85
N HIS A 178 -13.66 -6.11 3.05
CA HIS A 178 -13.26 -6.95 4.19
C HIS A 178 -11.77 -6.84 4.59
N ILE A 179 -11.14 -5.69 4.30
CA ILE A 179 -9.78 -5.36 4.76
C ILE A 179 -9.82 -4.96 6.23
N ILE A 180 -10.86 -4.23 6.64
CA ILE A 180 -11.17 -3.91 8.03
C ILE A 180 -12.54 -4.47 8.42
N THR A 181 -12.79 -4.62 9.72
CA THR A 181 -14.03 -5.22 10.27
C THR A 181 -14.89 -4.25 11.05
N ASP A 182 -14.39 -3.05 11.36
CA ASP A 182 -15.08 -2.03 12.15
C ASP A 182 -15.04 -0.66 11.46
N GLU A 183 -16.04 -0.38 10.62
CA GLU A 183 -16.17 0.92 9.95
C GLU A 183 -16.37 2.06 10.94
N ALA A 184 -17.24 1.88 11.91
CA ALA A 184 -17.59 2.93 12.88
C ALA A 184 -16.38 3.34 13.72
N GLY A 185 -15.60 2.38 14.22
CA GLY A 185 -14.36 2.62 14.95
C GLY A 185 -13.32 3.37 14.11
N TRP A 186 -13.18 3.03 12.82
CA TRP A 186 -12.27 3.74 11.93
C TRP A 186 -12.71 5.17 11.62
N LEU A 187 -14.01 5.42 11.44
CA LEU A 187 -14.50 6.78 11.25
C LEU A 187 -14.30 7.64 12.51
N ALA A 188 -14.53 7.05 13.70
CA ALA A 188 -14.27 7.71 14.97
C ALA A 188 -12.76 8.01 15.16
N LEU A 189 -11.88 7.08 14.81
CA LEU A 189 -10.42 7.27 14.83
C LEU A 189 -9.99 8.45 13.96
N LEU A 190 -10.51 8.54 12.73
CA LEU A 190 -10.20 9.65 11.82
C LEU A 190 -10.73 11.00 12.34
N ASP A 191 -11.90 11.01 12.98
CA ASP A 191 -12.46 12.21 13.59
C ASP A 191 -11.67 12.63 14.84
N ALA A 192 -11.27 11.68 15.69
CA ALA A 192 -10.40 11.94 16.84
C ALA A 192 -9.07 12.54 16.39
N ARG A 193 -8.42 11.99 15.34
CA ARG A 193 -7.18 12.55 14.78
C ARG A 193 -7.34 14.02 14.34
N ASN A 194 -8.48 14.39 13.77
CA ASN A 194 -8.72 15.76 13.36
C ASN A 194 -8.93 16.72 14.55
N GLN A 195 -9.34 16.22 15.71
CA GLN A 195 -9.57 17.01 16.93
C GLN A 195 -8.30 17.18 17.77
N THR A 196 -7.27 16.36 17.58
CA THR A 196 -6.01 16.43 18.37
C THR A 196 -5.25 17.75 18.21
N SER A 197 -5.48 18.49 17.14
CA SER A 197 -4.80 19.78 16.89
C SER A 197 -5.14 20.91 17.90
N HIS A 198 -6.08 20.70 18.81
CA HIS A 198 -6.60 21.71 19.75
C HIS A 198 -6.64 21.23 21.20
N LEU A 199 -5.77 20.32 21.58
CA LEU A 199 -5.72 19.72 22.93
C LEU A 199 -4.98 20.65 23.91
N TYR A 200 -5.63 21.76 24.31
CA TYR A 200 -5.11 22.65 25.35
C TYR A 200 -5.59 22.26 26.75
N ASP A 201 -6.58 21.39 26.85
CA ASP A 201 -7.19 20.93 28.10
C ASP A 201 -6.65 19.54 28.46
N ASP A 202 -6.20 19.41 29.71
CA ASP A 202 -5.57 18.19 30.23
C ASP A 202 -6.58 17.02 30.35
N GLU A 203 -7.85 17.30 30.68
CA GLU A 203 -8.91 16.30 30.75
C GLU A 203 -9.24 15.74 29.37
N VAL A 204 -9.31 16.62 28.36
CA VAL A 204 -9.54 16.25 26.97
C VAL A 204 -8.37 15.41 26.42
N ALA A 205 -7.13 15.82 26.71
CA ALA A 205 -5.94 15.07 26.31
C ALA A 205 -5.91 13.68 26.94
N SER A 206 -6.30 13.57 28.22
CA SER A 206 -6.38 12.28 28.92
C SER A 206 -7.46 11.36 28.34
N ALA A 207 -8.63 11.90 28.00
CA ALA A 207 -9.70 11.13 27.36
C ALA A 207 -9.32 10.63 25.98
N VAL A 208 -8.66 11.48 25.16
CA VAL A 208 -8.12 11.11 23.85
C VAL A 208 -7.07 10.01 23.98
N TYR A 209 -6.13 10.14 24.94
CA TYR A 209 -5.13 9.10 25.18
C TYR A 209 -5.78 7.74 25.54
N GLN A 210 -6.78 7.74 26.41
CA GLN A 210 -7.49 6.50 26.78
C GLN A 210 -8.19 5.87 25.55
N ALA A 211 -8.79 6.66 24.69
CA ALA A 211 -9.38 6.17 23.44
C ALA A 211 -8.32 5.59 22.49
N ILE A 212 -7.14 6.25 22.39
CA ILE A 212 -6.01 5.73 21.61
C ILE A 212 -5.58 4.37 22.11
N GLU A 213 -5.36 4.24 23.41
CA GLU A 213 -4.87 3.01 24.03
C GLU A 213 -5.89 1.88 23.96
N GLY A 214 -7.15 2.15 24.29
CA GLY A 214 -8.20 1.13 24.45
C GLY A 214 -8.91 0.75 23.16
N THR A 215 -9.03 1.69 22.21
CA THR A 215 -9.87 1.50 21.01
C THR A 215 -9.07 1.61 19.73
N TYR A 216 -8.28 2.68 19.53
CA TYR A 216 -7.69 2.96 18.23
C TYR A 216 -6.43 2.14 17.95
N LEU A 217 -5.59 1.89 18.95
CA LEU A 217 -4.40 1.05 18.78
C LEU A 217 -4.73 -0.37 18.30
N PRO A 218 -5.74 -1.08 18.85
CA PRO A 218 -6.18 -2.37 18.32
C PRO A 218 -6.59 -2.33 16.84
N LEU A 219 -7.31 -1.28 16.40
CA LEU A 219 -7.70 -1.11 15.00
C LEU A 219 -6.50 -0.92 14.08
N LEU A 220 -5.56 -0.09 14.49
CA LEU A 220 -4.33 0.19 13.75
C LEU A 220 -3.45 -1.07 13.60
N ARG A 221 -3.32 -1.87 14.68
CA ARG A 221 -2.61 -3.16 14.66
C ARG A 221 -3.25 -4.14 13.69
N ALA A 222 -4.56 -4.35 13.80
CA ALA A 222 -5.29 -5.28 12.96
C ALA A 222 -5.13 -4.93 11.47
N LEU A 223 -5.20 -3.64 11.11
CA LEU A 223 -4.95 -3.20 9.74
C LEU A 223 -3.51 -3.46 9.31
N SER A 224 -2.52 -3.10 10.13
CA SER A 224 -1.09 -3.31 9.81
C SER A 224 -0.78 -4.80 9.57
N GLU A 225 -1.29 -5.68 10.42
CA GLU A 225 -1.15 -7.13 10.29
C GLU A 225 -1.83 -7.65 9.02
N LYS A 226 -3.07 -7.21 8.76
CA LYS A 226 -3.83 -7.60 7.57
C LYS A 226 -3.12 -7.20 6.28
N LEU A 227 -2.62 -5.97 6.20
CA LEU A 227 -1.90 -5.47 5.02
C LEU A 227 -0.55 -6.16 4.86
N SER A 228 0.18 -6.41 5.96
CA SER A 228 1.48 -7.10 5.92
C SER A 228 1.37 -8.56 5.48
N ALA A 229 0.27 -9.24 5.81
CA ALA A 229 0.02 -10.61 5.40
C ALA A 229 -0.40 -10.74 3.92
N ALA A 230 -0.77 -9.62 3.28
CA ALA A 230 -1.30 -9.59 1.91
C ALA A 230 -0.26 -9.18 0.85
N VAL A 231 0.96 -8.80 1.27
CA VAL A 231 2.08 -8.37 0.42
C VAL A 231 3.31 -9.23 0.70
#